data_d54145bb99643f1bb2f85e996a790cb3
#
_entry.id   d54145bb99643f1bb2f85e996a790cb3
#
_cell.length_a   1.000
_cell.length_b   1.000
_cell.length_c   1.000
_cell.angle_alpha   90.00
_cell.angle_beta   90.00
_cell.angle_gamma   90.00
#
_symmetry.space_group_name_H-M   'P 1'
#
loop_
_entity.id
_entity.type
_entity.pdbx_description
1 polymer ?
#
loop_
_entity_poly.entity_id
_entity_poly.type
_entity_poly.pdbx_seq_one_letter_code
_entity_poly.pdbx_strand_id
1 'polypeptide(L)'
;MLLELKELNTYYEESHILQGVSLNVDQGEIVCLLGRNGVGKSTTLKSIIGLVKPRSGEVFFMGRNIAGMPPYTIAKLGVGYVPEERRIFPTLTVRENLLMGIKPGQKGNGDGWTTEKVYKYFPALRARDKQKGGHLSGGEQQMLTIARTLMGNPGVLLIDEPTEGLAPLIVEIVEQVIMDIHRQGIPILLVEQNMRVALRLAGRIYVISKGKIVFQGTCQELKDAHEIREKYLEV
;
A
#
# COMPACT_ATOMS: atom_id res chain seq x y z
N MET A 1 14.69 -4.08 10.77
CA MET A 1 13.91 -3.90 9.53
C MET A 1 12.70 -4.81 9.55
N LEU A 2 11.54 -4.30 9.20
CA LEU A 2 10.31 -5.09 9.13
C LEU A 2 10.12 -5.70 7.73
N LEU A 3 10.22 -4.86 6.70
CA LEU A 3 10.16 -5.24 5.29
C LEU A 3 11.45 -4.74 4.60
N GLU A 4 12.12 -5.59 3.84
CA GLU A 4 13.37 -5.25 3.16
C GLU A 4 13.41 -5.90 1.77
N LEU A 5 13.71 -5.10 0.75
CA LEU A 5 13.95 -5.54 -0.62
C LEU A 5 15.44 -5.40 -0.92
N LYS A 6 16.03 -6.43 -1.51
CA LYS A 6 17.45 -6.44 -1.92
C LYS A 6 17.57 -6.80 -3.39
N GLU A 7 18.07 -5.85 -4.19
CA GLU A 7 18.40 -6.04 -5.61
C GLU A 7 17.29 -6.73 -6.41
N LEU A 8 16.03 -6.29 -6.19
CA LEU A 8 14.86 -6.94 -6.78
C LEU A 8 14.81 -6.70 -8.29
N ASN A 9 14.82 -7.77 -9.07
CA ASN A 9 14.70 -7.75 -10.52
C ASN A 9 13.43 -8.47 -10.94
N THR A 10 12.52 -7.75 -11.59
CA THR A 10 11.22 -8.28 -12.02
C THR A 10 10.98 -8.00 -13.49
N TYR A 11 10.42 -8.99 -14.18
CA TYR A 11 10.15 -8.94 -15.61
C TYR A 11 8.68 -9.26 -15.90
N TYR A 12 8.14 -8.65 -16.94
CA TYR A 12 6.96 -9.12 -17.64
C TYR A 12 7.44 -9.61 -19.00
N GLU A 13 7.38 -10.93 -19.21
CA GLU A 13 7.99 -11.59 -20.36
C GLU A 13 9.48 -11.20 -20.49
N GLU A 14 9.86 -10.51 -21.56
CA GLU A 14 11.23 -10.02 -21.79
C GLU A 14 11.46 -8.58 -21.26
N SER A 15 10.40 -7.89 -20.83
CA SER A 15 10.49 -6.50 -20.37
C SER A 15 11.02 -6.42 -18.95
N HIS A 16 12.22 -5.91 -18.75
CA HIS A 16 12.85 -5.70 -17.43
C HIS A 16 12.29 -4.47 -16.74
N ILE A 17 11.32 -4.66 -15.85
CA ILE A 17 10.60 -3.56 -15.20
C ILE A 17 11.27 -3.09 -13.92
N LEU A 18 11.70 -4.00 -13.04
CA LEU A 18 12.48 -3.64 -11.86
C LEU A 18 13.93 -4.07 -12.05
N GLN A 19 14.86 -3.14 -11.84
CA GLN A 19 16.27 -3.28 -12.17
C GLN A 19 17.13 -3.04 -10.91
N GLY A 20 17.17 -4.04 -10.00
CA GLY A 20 17.93 -3.97 -8.77
C GLY A 20 17.30 -3.04 -7.73
N VAL A 21 15.96 -3.07 -7.58
CA VAL A 21 15.26 -2.22 -6.60
C VAL A 21 15.57 -2.70 -5.18
N SER A 22 16.11 -1.78 -4.38
CA SER A 22 16.38 -2.00 -2.95
C SER A 22 15.69 -0.90 -2.14
N LEU A 23 14.90 -1.28 -1.14
CA LEU A 23 14.26 -0.37 -0.19
C LEU A 23 13.92 -1.13 1.10
N ASN A 24 13.64 -0.39 2.16
CA ASN A 24 13.18 -1.00 3.42
C ASN A 24 12.09 -0.16 4.09
N VAL A 25 11.31 -0.81 4.95
CA VAL A 25 10.33 -0.19 5.85
C VAL A 25 10.60 -0.72 7.26
N ASP A 26 10.73 0.17 8.22
CA ASP A 26 10.89 -0.18 9.62
C ASP A 26 9.56 -0.10 10.40
N GLN A 27 9.55 -0.56 11.63
CA GLN A 27 8.39 -0.40 12.50
C GLN A 27 8.08 1.08 12.72
N GLY A 28 6.80 1.44 12.71
CA GLY A 28 6.37 2.81 12.95
C GLY A 28 6.74 3.80 11.84
N GLU A 29 6.92 3.35 10.60
CA GLU A 29 7.20 4.23 9.46
C GLU A 29 6.05 4.25 8.43
N ILE A 30 5.86 5.40 7.79
CA ILE A 30 5.28 5.50 6.46
C ILE A 30 6.43 5.81 5.49
N VAL A 31 6.72 4.85 4.63
CA VAL A 31 7.69 5.01 3.53
C VAL A 31 6.93 5.17 2.23
N CYS A 32 7.27 6.16 1.42
CA CYS A 32 6.67 6.34 0.11
C CYS A 32 7.63 5.96 -1.01
N LEU A 33 7.17 5.14 -1.95
CA LEU A 33 7.81 4.91 -3.24
C LEU A 33 7.13 5.82 -4.28
N LEU A 34 7.79 6.94 -4.59
CA LEU A 34 7.28 8.01 -5.44
C LEU A 34 7.85 7.90 -6.86
N GLY A 35 7.03 8.17 -7.87
CA GLY A 35 7.49 8.19 -9.26
C GLY A 35 6.34 8.36 -10.25
N ARG A 36 6.67 8.62 -11.51
CA ARG A 36 5.70 8.77 -12.61
C ARG A 36 5.00 7.44 -12.91
N ASN A 37 3.96 7.47 -13.74
CA ASN A 37 3.28 6.25 -14.18
C ASN A 37 4.21 5.39 -15.05
N GLY A 38 4.08 4.06 -14.93
CA GLY A 38 4.85 3.09 -15.71
C GLY A 38 6.30 2.87 -15.27
N VAL A 39 6.79 3.49 -14.19
CA VAL A 39 8.20 3.37 -13.77
C VAL A 39 8.51 2.13 -12.92
N GLY A 40 7.49 1.32 -12.55
CA GLY A 40 7.66 0.09 -11.77
C GLY A 40 7.09 0.12 -10.34
N LYS A 41 6.39 1.18 -9.92
CA LYS A 41 5.82 1.32 -8.56
C LYS A 41 4.92 0.14 -8.17
N SER A 42 3.80 -0.06 -8.88
CA SER A 42 2.85 -1.15 -8.62
C SER A 42 3.48 -2.53 -8.82
N THR A 43 4.44 -2.65 -9.75
CA THR A 43 5.22 -3.89 -9.94
C THR A 43 6.03 -4.22 -8.69
N THR A 44 6.59 -3.22 -7.99
CA THR A 44 7.30 -3.42 -6.73
C THR A 44 6.37 -4.04 -5.68
N LEU A 45 5.17 -3.48 -5.48
CA LEU A 45 4.19 -4.03 -4.53
C LEU A 45 3.73 -5.43 -4.95
N LYS A 46 3.44 -5.63 -6.24
CA LYS A 46 3.02 -6.94 -6.78
C LYS A 46 4.11 -8.01 -6.62
N SER A 47 5.40 -7.62 -6.70
CA SER A 47 6.51 -8.52 -6.45
C SER A 47 6.64 -8.89 -4.96
N ILE A 48 6.43 -7.92 -4.05
CA ILE A 48 6.44 -8.16 -2.60
C ILE A 48 5.34 -9.15 -2.22
N ILE A 49 4.10 -8.94 -2.71
CA ILE A 49 2.94 -9.78 -2.35
C ILE A 49 2.89 -11.10 -3.15
N GLY A 50 3.84 -11.36 -4.05
CA GLY A 50 3.93 -12.60 -4.82
C GLY A 50 2.96 -12.72 -6.00
N LEU A 51 2.30 -11.62 -6.40
CA LEU A 51 1.45 -11.57 -7.61
C LEU A 51 2.29 -11.60 -8.89
N VAL A 52 3.50 -11.08 -8.83
CA VAL A 52 4.51 -11.18 -9.88
C VAL A 52 5.77 -11.76 -9.26
N LYS A 53 6.25 -12.87 -9.78
CA LYS A 53 7.46 -13.52 -9.26
C LYS A 53 8.70 -12.76 -9.74
N PRO A 54 9.58 -12.24 -8.83
CA PRO A 54 10.85 -11.67 -9.25
C PRO A 54 11.76 -12.73 -9.86
N ARG A 55 12.57 -12.34 -10.85
CA ARG A 55 13.57 -13.23 -11.49
C ARG A 55 14.78 -13.41 -10.59
N SER A 56 15.16 -12.37 -9.84
CA SER A 56 16.24 -12.40 -8.85
C SER A 56 16.03 -11.31 -7.79
N GLY A 57 16.84 -11.36 -6.75
CA GLY A 57 16.74 -10.50 -5.57
C GLY A 57 15.93 -11.17 -4.47
N GLU A 58 15.84 -10.49 -3.33
CA GLU A 58 15.23 -11.02 -2.13
C GLU A 58 14.21 -10.04 -1.56
N VAL A 59 13.19 -10.59 -0.90
CA VAL A 59 12.20 -9.81 -0.14
C VAL A 59 12.11 -10.43 1.25
N PHE A 60 12.52 -9.70 2.26
CA PHE A 60 12.42 -10.15 3.65
C PHE A 60 11.26 -9.45 4.35
N PHE A 61 10.41 -10.23 5.00
CA PHE A 61 9.39 -9.75 5.91
C PHE A 61 9.61 -10.40 7.29
N MET A 62 9.85 -9.57 8.32
CA MET A 62 10.17 -10.01 9.68
C MET A 62 11.35 -11.03 9.70
N GLY A 63 12.39 -10.77 8.89
CA GLY A 63 13.58 -11.63 8.77
C GLY A 63 13.40 -12.89 7.93
N ARG A 64 12.19 -13.18 7.44
CA ARG A 64 11.91 -14.32 6.57
C ARG A 64 11.92 -13.90 5.11
N ASN A 65 12.66 -14.60 4.26
CA ASN A 65 12.60 -14.39 2.81
C ASN A 65 11.27 -14.92 2.28
N ILE A 66 10.49 -14.02 1.65
CA ILE A 66 9.16 -14.29 1.07
C ILE A 66 9.16 -14.18 -0.46
N ALA A 67 10.30 -13.90 -1.10
CA ALA A 67 10.40 -13.73 -2.54
C ALA A 67 9.87 -14.97 -3.28
N GLY A 68 8.95 -14.77 -4.21
CA GLY A 68 8.35 -15.83 -5.01
C GLY A 68 7.40 -16.79 -4.28
N MET A 69 7.07 -16.52 -3.00
CA MET A 69 6.03 -17.27 -2.30
C MET A 69 4.64 -16.96 -2.90
N PRO A 70 3.68 -17.90 -2.80
CA PRO A 70 2.30 -17.65 -3.23
C PRO A 70 1.65 -16.48 -2.44
N PRO A 71 0.83 -15.63 -3.09
CA PRO A 71 0.19 -14.47 -2.46
C PRO A 71 -0.58 -14.80 -1.18
N TYR A 72 -1.32 -15.90 -1.17
CA TYR A 72 -2.09 -16.33 0.02
C TYR A 72 -1.19 -16.66 1.21
N THR A 73 0.03 -17.17 0.97
CA THR A 73 1.01 -17.46 2.03
C THR A 73 1.55 -16.15 2.60
N ILE A 74 1.94 -15.22 1.73
CA ILE A 74 2.44 -13.89 2.14
C ILE A 74 1.37 -13.12 2.91
N ALA A 75 0.13 -13.15 2.42
CA ALA A 75 -0.98 -12.55 3.13
C ALA A 75 -1.20 -13.16 4.53
N LYS A 76 -1.09 -14.50 4.68
CA LYS A 76 -1.17 -15.17 5.99
C LYS A 76 -0.05 -14.79 6.95
N LEU A 77 1.14 -14.45 6.44
CA LEU A 77 2.24 -13.95 7.26
C LEU A 77 1.99 -12.54 7.82
N GLY A 78 1.00 -11.81 7.29
CA GLY A 78 0.64 -10.48 7.80
C GLY A 78 0.93 -9.33 6.83
N VAL A 79 1.29 -9.59 5.59
CA VAL A 79 1.39 -8.52 4.58
C VAL A 79 -0.01 -8.21 4.07
N GLY A 80 -0.47 -6.97 4.26
CA GLY A 80 -1.71 -6.44 3.71
C GLY A 80 -1.45 -5.70 2.40
N TYR A 81 -2.35 -5.84 1.40
CA TYR A 81 -2.23 -5.15 0.12
C TYR A 81 -3.54 -4.47 -0.26
N VAL A 82 -3.47 -3.18 -0.53
CA VAL A 82 -4.54 -2.34 -1.04
C VAL A 82 -4.19 -1.99 -2.48
N PRO A 83 -4.81 -2.62 -3.48
CA PRO A 83 -4.54 -2.34 -4.89
C PRO A 83 -5.18 -1.02 -5.35
N GLU A 84 -4.60 -0.41 -6.38
CA GLU A 84 -5.09 0.78 -7.08
C GLU A 84 -6.54 0.62 -7.58
N GLU A 85 -6.85 -0.54 -8.16
CA GLU A 85 -8.13 -0.84 -8.86
C GLU A 85 -9.33 -1.07 -7.91
N ARG A 86 -9.22 -0.73 -6.64
CA ARG A 86 -10.29 -0.82 -5.61
C ARG A 86 -10.93 -2.20 -5.42
N ARG A 87 -10.54 -3.23 -6.06
CA ARG A 87 -11.00 -4.65 -6.12
C ARG A 87 -11.99 -5.09 -5.02
N ILE A 88 -13.10 -4.38 -4.88
CA ILE A 88 -14.21 -4.77 -3.99
C ILE A 88 -15.03 -5.90 -4.63
N PHE A 89 -15.84 -6.58 -3.82
CA PHE A 89 -16.87 -7.51 -4.31
C PHE A 89 -18.17 -6.74 -4.55
N PRO A 90 -18.52 -6.39 -5.80
CA PRO A 90 -19.59 -5.43 -6.08
C PRO A 90 -20.99 -5.95 -5.72
N THR A 91 -21.18 -7.27 -5.72
CA THR A 91 -22.45 -7.94 -5.40
C THR A 91 -22.65 -8.15 -3.91
N LEU A 92 -21.57 -8.14 -3.11
CA LEU A 92 -21.62 -8.26 -1.66
C LEU A 92 -21.88 -6.89 -1.02
N THR A 93 -22.54 -6.90 0.14
CA THR A 93 -22.72 -5.71 0.99
C THR A 93 -21.38 -5.20 1.53
N VAL A 94 -21.37 -3.98 2.06
CA VAL A 94 -20.20 -3.43 2.77
C VAL A 94 -19.76 -4.39 3.89
N ARG A 95 -20.70 -4.84 4.72
CA ARG A 95 -20.42 -5.78 5.82
C ARG A 95 -19.82 -7.09 5.33
N GLU A 96 -20.40 -7.68 4.30
CA GLU A 96 -19.88 -8.94 3.72
C GLU A 96 -18.50 -8.74 3.12
N ASN A 97 -18.24 -7.62 2.42
CA ASN A 97 -16.90 -7.28 1.95
C ASN A 97 -15.88 -7.22 3.09
N LEU A 98 -16.24 -6.60 4.23
CA LEU A 98 -15.36 -6.53 5.41
C LEU A 98 -15.07 -7.93 5.96
N LEU A 99 -16.09 -8.77 6.11
CA LEU A 99 -15.95 -10.13 6.62
C LEU A 99 -15.03 -11.00 5.75
N MET A 100 -14.99 -10.78 4.42
CA MET A 100 -14.05 -11.45 3.51
C MET A 100 -12.58 -11.12 3.80
N GLY A 101 -12.30 -10.04 4.53
CA GLY A 101 -10.93 -9.67 4.94
C GLY A 101 -10.42 -10.46 6.15
N ILE A 102 -11.30 -11.11 6.91
CA ILE A 102 -10.93 -11.85 8.12
C ILE A 102 -10.12 -13.09 7.75
N LYS A 103 -8.97 -13.25 8.38
CA LYS A 103 -8.10 -14.41 8.19
C LYS A 103 -8.27 -15.39 9.36
N PRO A 104 -8.53 -16.68 9.09
CA PRO A 104 -8.60 -17.70 10.13
C PRO A 104 -7.28 -17.78 10.91
N GLY A 105 -7.35 -17.82 12.25
CA GLY A 105 -6.20 -18.00 13.13
C GLY A 105 -5.38 -16.74 13.45
N GLN A 106 -5.61 -15.62 12.79
CA GLN A 106 -5.07 -14.34 13.23
C GLN A 106 -6.00 -13.71 14.27
N LYS A 107 -5.86 -14.13 15.52
CA LYS A 107 -6.32 -13.33 16.65
C LYS A 107 -5.34 -12.14 16.71
N GLY A 108 -5.81 -10.96 16.37
CA GLY A 108 -5.08 -9.74 16.70
C GLY A 108 -4.75 -9.79 18.19
N ASN A 109 -3.53 -9.41 18.56
CA ASN A 109 -3.16 -9.26 19.97
C ASN A 109 -4.13 -8.27 20.62
N GLY A 110 -5.18 -8.77 21.29
CA GLY A 110 -6.16 -8.02 22.09
C GLY A 110 -6.94 -6.87 21.43
N ASP A 111 -6.26 -6.02 20.63
CA ASP A 111 -6.76 -4.80 19.98
C ASP A 111 -6.84 -4.89 18.45
N GLY A 112 -7.05 -6.07 17.88
CA GLY A 112 -7.15 -6.27 16.44
C GLY A 112 -8.25 -5.45 15.76
N TRP A 113 -8.18 -5.36 14.44
CA TRP A 113 -9.22 -4.74 13.63
C TRP A 113 -10.46 -5.62 13.60
N THR A 114 -11.55 -5.12 14.21
CA THR A 114 -12.89 -5.71 14.18
C THR A 114 -13.80 -4.84 13.31
N THR A 115 -14.97 -5.36 12.94
CA THR A 115 -15.98 -4.58 12.22
C THR A 115 -16.35 -3.29 12.98
N GLU A 116 -16.48 -3.37 14.31
CA GLU A 116 -16.79 -2.23 15.16
C GLU A 116 -15.67 -1.19 15.14
N LYS A 117 -14.40 -1.62 15.22
CA LYS A 117 -13.24 -0.74 15.12
C LYS A 117 -13.15 -0.11 13.74
N VAL A 118 -13.31 -0.89 12.66
CA VAL A 118 -13.37 -0.36 11.29
C VAL A 118 -14.43 0.74 11.17
N TYR A 119 -15.63 0.54 11.68
CA TYR A 119 -16.70 1.54 11.58
C TYR A 119 -16.46 2.83 12.38
N LYS A 120 -15.56 2.82 13.36
CA LYS A 120 -15.12 4.07 14.02
C LYS A 120 -14.25 4.92 13.10
N TYR A 121 -13.38 4.28 12.32
CA TYR A 121 -12.48 4.97 11.37
C TYR A 121 -13.15 5.26 10.03
N PHE A 122 -14.18 4.50 9.67
CA PHE A 122 -14.91 4.61 8.41
C PHE A 122 -16.41 4.79 8.63
N PRO A 123 -16.86 5.92 9.22
CA PRO A 123 -18.27 6.14 9.54
C PRO A 123 -19.18 6.11 8.30
N ALA A 124 -18.67 6.54 7.13
CA ALA A 124 -19.40 6.46 5.87
C ALA A 124 -19.75 5.00 5.48
N LEU A 125 -18.84 4.05 5.75
CA LEU A 125 -19.09 2.63 5.51
C LEU A 125 -20.12 2.07 6.49
N ARG A 126 -20.09 2.52 7.75
CA ARG A 126 -21.10 2.13 8.75
C ARG A 126 -22.50 2.53 8.32
N ALA A 127 -22.68 3.76 7.82
CA ALA A 127 -23.97 4.25 7.34
C ALA A 127 -24.51 3.43 6.15
N ARG A 128 -23.64 2.71 5.44
CA ARG A 128 -23.93 1.90 4.25
C ARG A 128 -23.74 0.41 4.46
N ASP A 129 -23.73 -0.07 5.68
CA ASP A 129 -23.42 -1.46 6.09
C ASP A 129 -24.10 -2.52 5.22
N LYS A 130 -25.38 -2.31 4.92
CA LYS A 130 -26.23 -3.22 4.12
C LYS A 130 -26.25 -2.91 2.62
N GLN A 131 -25.60 -1.83 2.17
CA GLN A 131 -25.54 -1.46 0.77
C GLN A 131 -24.52 -2.33 0.02
N LYS A 132 -24.84 -2.74 -1.22
CA LYS A 132 -23.90 -3.47 -2.07
C LYS A 132 -22.71 -2.59 -2.46
N GLY A 133 -21.51 -3.17 -2.46
CA GLY A 133 -20.26 -2.47 -2.77
C GLY A 133 -20.26 -1.78 -4.13
N GLY A 134 -20.91 -2.39 -5.14
CA GLY A 134 -21.01 -1.79 -6.47
C GLY A 134 -21.84 -0.50 -6.54
N HIS A 135 -22.63 -0.18 -5.51
CA HIS A 135 -23.42 1.06 -5.44
C HIS A 135 -22.72 2.17 -4.65
N LEU A 136 -21.51 1.94 -4.18
CA LEU A 136 -20.70 2.94 -3.48
C LEU A 136 -20.05 3.90 -4.48
N SER A 137 -19.81 5.14 -4.05
CA SER A 137 -18.96 6.07 -4.79
C SER A 137 -17.51 5.57 -4.86
N GLY A 138 -16.69 6.08 -5.79
CA GLY A 138 -15.30 5.68 -5.92
C GLY A 138 -14.48 5.85 -4.64
N GLY A 139 -14.69 6.94 -3.89
CA GLY A 139 -14.04 7.16 -2.60
C GLY A 139 -14.50 6.17 -1.53
N GLU A 140 -15.79 5.84 -1.47
CA GLU A 140 -16.31 4.82 -0.54
C GLU A 140 -15.80 3.42 -0.88
N GLN A 141 -15.65 3.10 -2.17
CA GLN A 141 -15.03 1.84 -2.61
C GLN A 141 -13.55 1.76 -2.21
N GLN A 142 -12.82 2.88 -2.32
CA GLN A 142 -11.42 2.97 -1.85
C GLN A 142 -11.34 2.75 -0.34
N MET A 143 -12.17 3.43 0.43
CA MET A 143 -12.28 3.22 1.89
C MET A 143 -12.63 1.77 2.24
N LEU A 144 -13.56 1.15 1.50
CA LEU A 144 -13.93 -0.25 1.70
C LEU A 144 -12.77 -1.22 1.41
N THR A 145 -11.96 -0.93 0.39
CA THR A 145 -10.77 -1.74 0.06
C THR A 145 -9.73 -1.67 1.17
N ILE A 146 -9.44 -0.47 1.69
CA ILE A 146 -8.54 -0.28 2.83
C ILE A 146 -9.09 -1.00 4.06
N ALA A 147 -10.35 -0.73 4.40
CA ALA A 147 -11.03 -1.29 5.56
C ALA A 147 -11.04 -2.83 5.55
N ARG A 148 -11.36 -3.45 4.40
CA ARG A 148 -11.32 -4.90 4.22
C ARG A 148 -9.91 -5.47 4.44
N THR A 149 -8.88 -4.78 3.96
CA THR A 149 -7.49 -5.22 4.17
C THR A 149 -7.10 -5.17 5.64
N LEU A 150 -7.56 -4.16 6.39
CA LEU A 150 -7.35 -4.03 7.82
C LEU A 150 -8.01 -5.16 8.63
N MET A 151 -9.18 -5.68 8.19
CA MET A 151 -9.84 -6.83 8.83
C MET A 151 -8.95 -8.08 8.89
N GLY A 152 -7.92 -8.15 8.04
CA GLY A 152 -6.89 -9.19 8.06
C GLY A 152 -5.78 -8.95 9.09
N ASN A 153 -5.85 -7.91 9.91
CA ASN A 153 -4.86 -7.56 10.93
C ASN A 153 -3.42 -7.57 10.39
N PRO A 154 -3.08 -6.75 9.39
CA PRO A 154 -1.77 -6.77 8.76
C PRO A 154 -0.67 -6.25 9.71
N GLY A 155 0.51 -6.87 9.64
CA GLY A 155 1.72 -6.37 10.29
C GLY A 155 2.46 -5.29 9.48
N VAL A 156 2.15 -5.20 8.18
CA VAL A 156 2.57 -4.12 7.27
C VAL A 156 1.48 -3.92 6.22
N LEU A 157 1.24 -2.68 5.83
CA LEU A 157 0.25 -2.34 4.80
C LEU A 157 0.95 -1.79 3.55
N LEU A 158 0.74 -2.44 2.42
CA LEU A 158 1.17 -1.99 1.10
C LEU A 158 -0.02 -1.29 0.44
N ILE A 159 0.12 -0.02 0.05
CA ILE A 159 -0.97 0.77 -0.55
C ILE A 159 -0.52 1.30 -1.90
N ASP A 160 -1.28 0.96 -2.93
CA ASP A 160 -0.99 1.30 -4.33
C ASP A 160 -1.90 2.44 -4.79
N GLU A 161 -1.33 3.63 -4.97
CA GLU A 161 -1.96 4.86 -5.48
C GLU A 161 -3.38 5.14 -4.93
N PRO A 162 -3.54 5.25 -3.60
CA PRO A 162 -4.87 5.29 -2.96
C PRO A 162 -5.68 6.54 -3.30
N THR A 163 -5.03 7.57 -3.83
CA THR A 163 -5.67 8.88 -4.11
C THR A 163 -5.99 9.10 -5.58
N GLU A 164 -5.60 8.17 -6.48
CA GLU A 164 -5.79 8.33 -7.91
C GLU A 164 -7.26 8.38 -8.30
N GLY A 165 -7.58 9.37 -9.15
CA GLY A 165 -8.95 9.56 -9.68
C GLY A 165 -9.99 9.91 -8.62
N LEU A 166 -9.58 10.42 -7.44
CA LEU A 166 -10.49 10.88 -6.40
C LEU A 166 -10.61 12.41 -6.40
N ALA A 167 -11.80 12.90 -6.01
CA ALA A 167 -12.01 14.32 -5.79
C ALA A 167 -11.17 14.82 -4.60
N PRO A 168 -10.72 16.10 -4.60
CA PRO A 168 -9.81 16.64 -3.59
C PRO A 168 -10.27 16.40 -2.13
N LEU A 169 -11.54 16.60 -1.84
CA LEU A 169 -12.10 16.35 -0.50
C LEU A 169 -11.97 14.87 -0.08
N ILE A 170 -12.11 13.94 -1.02
CA ILE A 170 -11.97 12.50 -0.74
C ILE A 170 -10.51 12.13 -0.55
N VAL A 171 -9.59 12.77 -1.28
CA VAL A 171 -8.14 12.61 -1.06
C VAL A 171 -7.79 12.95 0.38
N GLU A 172 -8.26 14.08 0.92
CA GLU A 172 -8.03 14.48 2.31
C GLU A 172 -8.55 13.45 3.31
N ILE A 173 -9.73 12.88 3.05
CA ILE A 173 -10.30 11.82 3.90
C ILE A 173 -9.41 10.56 3.87
N VAL A 174 -8.97 10.13 2.68
CA VAL A 174 -8.09 8.96 2.52
C VAL A 174 -6.74 9.17 3.22
N GLU A 175 -6.15 10.36 3.08
CA GLU A 175 -4.91 10.73 3.78
C GLU A 175 -5.09 10.66 5.30
N GLN A 176 -6.18 11.23 5.83
CA GLN A 176 -6.46 11.17 7.26
C GLN A 176 -6.61 9.73 7.75
N VAL A 177 -7.30 8.88 6.99
CA VAL A 177 -7.45 7.46 7.29
C VAL A 177 -6.08 6.75 7.31
N ILE A 178 -5.21 7.02 6.34
CA ILE A 178 -3.85 6.42 6.29
C ILE A 178 -3.05 6.85 7.52
N MET A 179 -3.11 8.12 7.91
CA MET A 179 -2.45 8.62 9.12
C MET A 179 -3.01 7.97 10.39
N ASP A 180 -4.33 7.78 10.46
CA ASP A 180 -4.97 7.14 11.63
C ASP A 180 -4.58 5.66 11.74
N ILE A 181 -4.48 4.94 10.62
CA ILE A 181 -3.98 3.57 10.57
C ILE A 181 -2.54 3.50 11.08
N HIS A 182 -1.70 4.42 10.60
CA HIS A 182 -0.31 4.51 11.04
C HIS A 182 -0.19 4.77 12.53
N ARG A 183 -1.01 5.67 13.10
CA ARG A 183 -1.07 5.94 14.55
C ARG A 183 -1.46 4.70 15.37
N GLN A 184 -2.09 3.70 14.77
CA GLN A 184 -2.35 2.39 15.40
C GLN A 184 -1.12 1.46 15.36
N GLY A 185 0.04 1.96 14.92
CA GLY A 185 1.30 1.23 14.90
C GLY A 185 1.50 0.34 13.67
N ILE A 186 0.68 0.48 12.62
CA ILE A 186 0.85 -0.28 11.37
C ILE A 186 1.82 0.47 10.46
N PRO A 187 3.00 -0.10 10.13
CA PRO A 187 3.92 0.45 9.14
C PRO A 187 3.30 0.38 7.73
N ILE A 188 3.62 1.37 6.90
CA ILE A 188 3.01 1.50 5.57
C ILE A 188 4.10 1.69 4.51
N LEU A 189 4.04 0.89 3.44
CA LEU A 189 4.69 1.21 2.18
C LEU A 189 3.64 1.75 1.23
N LEU A 190 3.69 3.07 1.01
CA LEU A 190 2.80 3.81 0.14
C LEU A 190 3.45 3.96 -1.23
N VAL A 191 2.72 3.65 -2.28
CA VAL A 191 3.10 3.98 -3.66
C VAL A 191 2.25 5.17 -4.10
N GLU A 192 2.90 6.21 -4.63
CA GLU A 192 2.22 7.43 -5.07
C GLU A 192 2.90 8.05 -6.29
N GLN A 193 2.10 8.76 -7.07
CA GLN A 193 2.57 9.66 -8.12
C GLN A 193 2.49 11.13 -7.65
N ASN A 194 1.53 11.43 -6.79
CA ASN A 194 1.30 12.78 -6.29
C ASN A 194 2.31 13.15 -5.20
N MET A 195 3.29 13.98 -5.54
CA MET A 195 4.32 14.43 -4.61
C MET A 195 3.73 15.14 -3.38
N ARG A 196 2.61 15.90 -3.53
CA ARG A 196 2.00 16.60 -2.37
C ARG A 196 1.46 15.61 -1.35
N VAL A 197 0.82 14.53 -1.80
CA VAL A 197 0.33 13.43 -0.95
C VAL A 197 1.51 12.74 -0.27
N ALA A 198 2.54 12.38 -1.04
CA ALA A 198 3.75 11.74 -0.52
C ALA A 198 4.41 12.57 0.59
N LEU A 199 4.59 13.89 0.37
CA LEU A 199 5.19 14.81 1.35
C LEU A 199 4.36 15.04 2.61
N ARG A 200 3.04 14.83 2.55
CA ARG A 200 2.14 14.95 3.72
C ARG A 200 2.12 13.70 4.58
N LEU A 201 2.25 12.53 3.97
CA LEU A 201 2.06 11.25 4.65
C LEU A 201 3.37 10.59 5.07
N ALA A 202 4.41 10.64 4.21
CA ALA A 202 5.61 9.86 4.43
C ALA A 202 6.62 10.55 5.35
N GLY A 203 7.33 9.76 6.16
CA GLY A 203 8.54 10.19 6.86
C GLY A 203 9.79 10.08 5.98
N ARG A 204 9.81 9.07 5.09
CA ARG A 204 10.92 8.77 4.19
C ARG A 204 10.42 8.42 2.80
N ILE A 205 11.16 8.85 1.79
CA ILE A 205 10.77 8.72 0.38
C ILE A 205 11.89 8.05 -0.41
N TYR A 206 11.50 7.10 -1.24
CA TYR A 206 12.28 6.60 -2.36
C TYR A 206 11.69 7.14 -3.66
N VAL A 207 12.51 7.65 -4.58
CA VAL A 207 12.06 7.99 -5.93
C VAL A 207 12.51 6.89 -6.87
N ILE A 208 11.54 6.34 -7.61
CA ILE A 208 11.80 5.32 -8.64
C ILE A 208 11.65 5.92 -10.04
N SER A 209 12.58 5.60 -10.92
CA SER A 209 12.52 5.94 -12.35
C SER A 209 13.08 4.81 -13.19
N LYS A 210 12.37 4.42 -14.25
CA LYS A 210 12.78 3.33 -15.17
C LYS A 210 13.23 2.06 -14.43
N GLY A 211 12.49 1.69 -13.38
CA GLY A 211 12.76 0.48 -12.60
C GLY A 211 13.93 0.56 -11.61
N LYS A 212 14.52 1.73 -11.37
CA LYS A 212 15.65 1.92 -10.46
C LYS A 212 15.32 2.98 -9.40
N ILE A 213 15.83 2.80 -8.17
CA ILE A 213 15.80 3.85 -7.17
C ILE A 213 16.84 4.91 -7.57
N VAL A 214 16.39 6.14 -7.73
CA VAL A 214 17.22 7.30 -8.14
C VAL A 214 17.43 8.30 -7.01
N PHE A 215 16.65 8.17 -5.93
CA PHE A 215 16.77 8.99 -4.72
C PHE A 215 16.21 8.22 -3.52
N GLN A 216 16.83 8.44 -2.35
CA GLN A 216 16.35 8.02 -1.04
C GLN A 216 16.65 9.14 -0.05
N GLY A 217 15.65 9.52 0.74
CA GLY A 217 15.84 10.56 1.75
C GLY A 217 14.55 10.87 2.51
N THR A 218 14.63 11.88 3.36
CA THR A 218 13.48 12.47 4.06
C THR A 218 12.65 13.35 3.12
N CYS A 219 11.45 13.73 3.55
CA CYS A 219 10.61 14.69 2.84
C CYS A 219 11.31 16.04 2.64
N GLN A 220 12.13 16.48 3.62
CA GLN A 220 12.86 17.75 3.50
C GLN A 220 13.99 17.65 2.48
N GLU A 221 14.79 16.59 2.52
CA GLU A 221 15.84 16.37 1.53
C GLU A 221 15.28 16.30 0.10
N LEU A 222 14.11 15.68 -0.11
CA LEU A 222 13.47 15.70 -1.43
C LEU A 222 13.01 17.09 -1.85
N LYS A 223 12.49 17.92 -0.92
CA LYS A 223 12.12 19.32 -1.22
C LYS A 223 13.33 20.14 -1.65
N ASP A 224 14.50 19.87 -1.09
CA ASP A 224 15.75 20.59 -1.38
C ASP A 224 16.46 20.05 -2.64
N ALA A 225 16.13 18.80 -3.05
CA ALA A 225 16.73 18.15 -4.24
C ALA A 225 16.04 18.58 -5.55
N HIS A 226 16.24 19.83 -5.99
CA HIS A 226 15.62 20.42 -7.19
C HIS A 226 15.84 19.58 -8.45
N GLU A 227 17.08 19.15 -8.72
CA GLU A 227 17.42 18.33 -9.88
C GLU A 227 16.65 17.00 -9.94
N ILE A 228 16.44 16.36 -8.77
CA ILE A 228 15.69 15.11 -8.69
C ILE A 228 14.21 15.36 -9.01
N ARG A 229 13.63 16.44 -8.48
CA ARG A 229 12.22 16.79 -8.72
C ARG A 229 11.97 17.14 -10.18
N GLU A 230 12.74 18.05 -10.74
CA GLU A 230 12.61 18.46 -12.15
C GLU A 230 12.78 17.27 -13.10
N LYS A 231 13.81 16.45 -12.88
CA LYS A 231 14.15 15.36 -13.80
C LYS A 231 13.17 14.18 -13.72
N TYR A 232 12.66 13.84 -12.52
CA TYR A 232 11.96 12.57 -12.30
C TYR A 232 10.51 12.70 -11.85
N LEU A 233 10.08 13.86 -11.33
CA LEU A 233 8.75 14.05 -10.73
C LEU A 233 7.94 15.16 -11.40
N GLU A 234 8.54 16.27 -11.73
CA GLU A 234 7.85 17.40 -12.36
C GLU A 234 7.69 17.19 -13.88
N VAL A 235 6.57 17.66 -14.44
CA VAL A 235 6.24 17.58 -15.88
C VAL A 235 6.35 18.99 -16.46
#